data_9249e6f74812bfae5be125d33c63c7ff
#
_entry.id   9249e6f74812bfae5be125d33c63c7ff
#
_cell.length_a   1.000
_cell.length_b   1.000
_cell.length_c   1.000
_cell.angle_alpha   90.00
_cell.angle_beta   90.00
_cell.angle_gamma   90.00
#
_symmetry.space_group_name_H-M   'P 1'
#
loop_
_entity.id
_entity.type
_entity.pdbx_description
1 polymer ?
#
loop_
_entity_poly.entity_id
_entity_poly.type
_entity_poly.pdbx_seq_one_letter_code
_entity_poly.pdbx_strand_id
1 'polypeptide(L)'
;MEIADTKEYNELIYEIKSIVRTSRTQAVASVNRGLINMYFRIGKNILLKQETEGWGKSVVDCISSDLLREFPEMKGFSARNLWRMRKFAREYIKFIDLPQPVAEIPWGHNIVIIEKIKSTDEREFYIKKTIENGWSRNVLIHQIESDLYSRTLNAQKKSVNNFRSTLPEKQSELAVSIMKDPLCLEFLGVSEDVKERELQRSLIFRLRDFLIELGKGFAFVGNEYRLSVGGEDFFIDLLFYHTKLHCYVVIELKIDSFKPEYAGKLNFYLSAVDDLLRDLPADNPTIGLLLCKERNDIVAEYPAFPETHNPL
;
A
#
# COMPACT_ATOMS: atom_id res chain seq x y z
N MET A 1 -19.36 -3.02 42.59
CA MET A 1 -18.47 -2.46 41.54
C MET A 1 -18.05 -3.65 40.73
N GLU A 2 -18.53 -3.77 39.51
CA GLU A 2 -18.18 -4.93 38.67
C GLU A 2 -16.70 -4.86 38.32
N ILE A 3 -15.97 -5.97 38.53
CA ILE A 3 -14.53 -6.10 38.25
C ILE A 3 -14.23 -5.72 36.79
N ALA A 4 -15.20 -5.90 35.88
CA ALA A 4 -15.08 -5.61 34.44
C ALA A 4 -14.87 -4.13 34.10
N ASP A 5 -15.14 -3.19 35.03
CA ASP A 5 -15.00 -1.74 34.81
C ASP A 5 -13.72 -1.15 35.44
N THR A 6 -12.86 -1.99 36.00
CA THR A 6 -11.60 -1.53 36.59
C THR A 6 -10.53 -1.33 35.49
N LYS A 7 -9.64 -0.34 35.70
CA LYS A 7 -8.52 -0.06 34.77
C LYS A 7 -7.62 -1.28 34.61
N GLU A 8 -7.32 -1.96 35.70
CA GLU A 8 -6.47 -3.17 35.73
C GLU A 8 -7.08 -4.31 34.91
N TYR A 9 -8.41 -4.51 34.97
CA TYR A 9 -9.09 -5.51 34.16
C TYR A 9 -9.02 -5.18 32.67
N ASN A 10 -9.22 -3.92 32.30
CA ASN A 10 -9.14 -3.48 30.92
C ASN A 10 -7.73 -3.63 30.34
N GLU A 11 -6.69 -3.32 31.11
CA GLU A 11 -5.29 -3.53 30.74
C GLU A 11 -5.00 -5.02 30.54
N LEU A 12 -5.40 -5.90 31.47
CA LEU A 12 -5.24 -7.34 31.35
C LEU A 12 -5.97 -7.91 30.13
N ILE A 13 -7.20 -7.50 29.89
CA ILE A 13 -7.98 -7.93 28.71
C ILE A 13 -7.33 -7.45 27.41
N TYR A 14 -6.77 -6.24 27.39
CA TYR A 14 -6.02 -5.73 26.22
C TYR A 14 -4.79 -6.61 25.93
N GLU A 15 -4.01 -6.95 26.96
CA GLU A 15 -2.85 -7.86 26.83
C GLU A 15 -3.27 -9.25 26.33
N ILE A 16 -4.29 -9.86 26.94
CA ILE A 16 -4.78 -11.17 26.51
C ILE A 16 -5.25 -11.14 25.06
N LYS A 17 -6.02 -10.11 24.66
CA LYS A 17 -6.44 -9.94 23.27
C LYS A 17 -5.25 -9.78 22.32
N SER A 18 -4.20 -9.08 22.72
CA SER A 18 -2.97 -8.92 21.95
C SER A 18 -2.26 -10.26 21.77
N ILE A 19 -2.08 -11.03 22.82
CA ILE A 19 -1.48 -12.37 22.80
C ILE A 19 -2.26 -13.29 21.83
N VAL A 20 -3.59 -13.33 21.96
CA VAL A 20 -4.43 -14.17 21.09
C VAL A 20 -4.31 -13.76 19.63
N ARG A 21 -4.34 -12.44 19.33
CA ARG A 21 -4.19 -11.92 17.95
C ARG A 21 -2.83 -12.30 17.37
N THR A 22 -1.75 -12.07 18.12
CA THR A 22 -0.38 -12.39 17.70
C THR A 22 -0.21 -13.88 17.44
N SER A 23 -0.66 -14.73 18.37
CA SER A 23 -0.55 -16.19 18.24
C SER A 23 -1.33 -16.71 17.02
N ARG A 24 -2.55 -16.18 16.78
CA ARG A 24 -3.33 -16.55 15.59
C ARG A 24 -2.63 -16.14 14.29
N THR A 25 -2.07 -14.94 14.24
CA THR A 25 -1.32 -14.45 13.06
C THR A 25 -0.09 -15.32 12.80
N GLN A 26 0.66 -15.68 13.85
CA GLN A 26 1.83 -16.56 13.74
C GLN A 26 1.45 -17.96 13.25
N ALA A 27 0.35 -18.52 13.75
CA ALA A 27 -0.13 -19.84 13.33
C ALA A 27 -0.49 -19.83 11.83
N VAL A 28 -1.24 -18.83 11.36
CA VAL A 28 -1.60 -18.68 9.94
C VAL A 28 -0.35 -18.52 9.07
N ALA A 29 0.61 -17.70 9.49
CA ALA A 29 1.87 -17.51 8.77
C ALA A 29 2.69 -18.80 8.69
N SER A 30 2.71 -19.60 9.77
CA SER A 30 3.40 -20.90 9.79
C SER A 30 2.77 -21.90 8.82
N VAL A 31 1.45 -22.01 8.79
CA VAL A 31 0.72 -22.87 7.85
C VAL A 31 1.00 -22.43 6.41
N ASN A 32 0.93 -21.13 6.12
CA ASN A 32 1.25 -20.61 4.78
C ASN A 32 2.67 -20.98 4.37
N ARG A 33 3.67 -20.76 5.25
CA ARG A 33 5.06 -21.10 4.99
C ARG A 33 5.25 -22.59 4.70
N GLY A 34 4.58 -23.47 5.48
CA GLY A 34 4.58 -24.92 5.25
C GLY A 34 4.03 -25.27 3.86
N LEU A 35 2.91 -24.66 3.47
CA LEU A 35 2.27 -24.86 2.17
C LEU A 35 3.19 -24.42 1.00
N ILE A 36 3.80 -23.24 1.09
CA ILE A 36 4.69 -22.72 0.04
C ILE A 36 5.92 -23.60 -0.11
N ASN A 37 6.53 -24.02 1.00
CA ASN A 37 7.67 -24.96 0.98
C ASN A 37 7.28 -26.33 0.39
N MET A 38 6.11 -26.85 0.69
CA MET A 38 5.59 -28.08 0.09
C MET A 38 5.47 -27.91 -1.45
N TYR A 39 4.87 -26.83 -1.90
CA TYR A 39 4.73 -26.54 -3.33
C TYR A 39 6.08 -26.38 -4.04
N PHE A 40 7.05 -25.74 -3.39
CA PHE A 40 8.42 -25.65 -3.92
C PHE A 40 9.06 -27.03 -4.07
N ARG A 41 8.96 -27.89 -3.05
CA ARG A 41 9.52 -29.27 -3.09
C ARG A 41 8.86 -30.14 -4.16
N ILE A 42 7.53 -30.07 -4.30
CA ILE A 42 6.79 -30.77 -5.36
C ILE A 42 7.28 -30.30 -6.73
N GLY A 43 7.31 -28.97 -6.93
CA GLY A 43 7.77 -28.38 -8.19
C GLY A 43 9.21 -28.74 -8.54
N LYS A 44 10.11 -28.76 -7.53
CA LYS A 44 11.52 -29.17 -7.68
C LYS A 44 11.64 -30.64 -8.10
N ASN A 45 10.88 -31.53 -7.47
CA ASN A 45 10.88 -32.96 -7.84
C ASN A 45 10.37 -33.18 -9.27
N ILE A 46 9.28 -32.52 -9.66
CA ILE A 46 8.76 -32.58 -11.04
C ILE A 46 9.82 -32.07 -12.03
N LEU A 47 10.45 -30.93 -11.74
CA LEU A 47 11.47 -30.34 -12.60
C LEU A 47 12.65 -31.29 -12.81
N LEU A 48 13.24 -31.78 -11.73
CA LEU A 48 14.38 -32.68 -11.76
C LEU A 48 14.08 -34.00 -12.52
N LYS A 49 12.91 -34.61 -12.23
CA LYS A 49 12.53 -35.86 -12.91
C LYS A 49 12.25 -35.67 -14.39
N GLN A 50 11.72 -34.53 -14.81
CA GLN A 50 11.58 -34.23 -16.24
C GLN A 50 12.94 -34.09 -16.96
N GLU A 51 13.94 -33.53 -16.26
CA GLU A 51 15.29 -33.37 -16.82
C GLU A 51 16.06 -34.69 -16.86
N THR A 52 15.95 -35.54 -15.83
CA THR A 52 16.71 -36.80 -15.75
C THR A 52 16.06 -37.95 -16.51
N GLU A 53 14.73 -38.06 -16.48
CA GLU A 53 13.98 -39.19 -17.04
C GLU A 53 13.32 -38.87 -18.39
N GLY A 54 13.44 -37.63 -18.88
CA GLY A 54 12.82 -37.20 -20.13
C GLY A 54 11.28 -37.22 -20.12
N TRP A 55 10.66 -37.13 -18.96
CA TRP A 55 9.20 -37.24 -18.82
C TRP A 55 8.44 -36.10 -19.50
N GLY A 56 7.47 -36.50 -20.33
CA GLY A 56 6.61 -35.57 -21.07
C GLY A 56 5.54 -34.91 -20.23
N LYS A 57 4.70 -34.11 -20.88
CA LYS A 57 3.60 -33.34 -20.20
C LYS A 57 2.56 -34.24 -19.53
N SER A 58 2.27 -35.41 -20.12
CA SER A 58 1.25 -36.36 -19.61
C SER A 58 1.55 -36.88 -18.21
N VAL A 59 2.79 -36.88 -17.77
CA VAL A 59 3.16 -37.30 -16.40
C VAL A 59 2.61 -36.37 -15.36
N VAL A 60 2.53 -35.06 -15.63
CA VAL A 60 1.96 -34.09 -14.69
C VAL A 60 0.45 -34.30 -14.52
N ASP A 61 -0.25 -34.75 -15.57
CA ASP A 61 -1.67 -35.08 -15.51
C ASP A 61 -1.88 -36.35 -14.69
N CYS A 62 -1.02 -37.38 -14.83
CA CYS A 62 -1.04 -38.57 -14.01
C CYS A 62 -0.78 -38.23 -12.52
N ILE A 63 0.26 -37.43 -12.21
CA ILE A 63 0.56 -36.97 -10.85
C ILE A 63 -0.63 -36.24 -10.27
N SER A 64 -1.28 -35.36 -11.03
CA SER A 64 -2.48 -34.65 -10.61
C SER A 64 -3.60 -35.60 -10.21
N SER A 65 -3.88 -36.60 -11.06
CA SER A 65 -4.92 -37.59 -10.84
C SER A 65 -4.66 -38.44 -9.59
N ASP A 66 -3.42 -38.88 -9.41
CA ASP A 66 -3.02 -39.70 -8.25
C ASP A 66 -3.11 -38.87 -6.95
N LEU A 67 -2.62 -37.64 -6.92
CA LEU A 67 -2.71 -36.77 -5.75
C LEU A 67 -4.14 -36.41 -5.38
N LEU A 68 -5.01 -36.14 -6.36
CA LEU A 68 -6.43 -35.86 -6.10
C LEU A 68 -7.20 -37.08 -5.59
N ARG A 69 -6.79 -38.29 -5.97
CA ARG A 69 -7.35 -39.53 -5.47
C ARG A 69 -6.90 -39.84 -4.04
N GLU A 70 -5.62 -39.60 -3.73
CA GLU A 70 -5.03 -39.86 -2.40
C GLU A 70 -5.44 -38.82 -1.36
N PHE A 71 -5.56 -37.56 -1.79
CA PHE A 71 -5.84 -36.41 -0.92
C PHE A 71 -7.07 -35.61 -1.41
N PRO A 72 -8.28 -36.19 -1.41
CA PRO A 72 -9.47 -35.58 -2.01
C PRO A 72 -9.90 -34.26 -1.36
N GLU A 73 -9.62 -34.06 -0.08
CA GLU A 73 -9.89 -32.81 0.64
C GLU A 73 -8.86 -31.71 0.38
N MET A 74 -7.68 -32.01 -0.13
CA MET A 74 -6.64 -31.03 -0.40
C MET A 74 -6.84 -30.37 -1.74
N LYS A 75 -7.15 -29.08 -1.70
CA LYS A 75 -7.18 -28.24 -2.92
C LYS A 75 -5.77 -27.85 -3.31
N GLY A 76 -5.52 -27.76 -4.63
CA GLY A 76 -4.24 -27.23 -5.12
C GLY A 76 -3.39 -28.22 -5.95
N PHE A 77 -3.83 -29.46 -6.17
CA PHE A 77 -3.11 -30.47 -6.96
C PHE A 77 -3.60 -30.61 -8.41
N SER A 78 -4.33 -29.62 -8.96
CA SER A 78 -4.67 -29.62 -10.38
C SER A 78 -3.41 -29.56 -11.23
N ALA A 79 -3.43 -30.18 -12.41
CA ALA A 79 -2.31 -30.17 -13.34
C ALA A 79 -1.78 -28.76 -13.63
N ARG A 80 -2.70 -27.79 -13.81
CA ARG A 80 -2.34 -26.37 -13.96
C ARG A 80 -1.52 -25.84 -12.78
N ASN A 81 -1.88 -26.20 -11.55
CA ASN A 81 -1.17 -25.74 -10.37
C ASN A 81 0.16 -26.46 -10.18
N LEU A 82 0.27 -27.75 -10.54
CA LEU A 82 1.53 -28.47 -10.57
C LEU A 82 2.53 -27.85 -11.58
N TRP A 83 2.06 -27.39 -12.73
CA TRP A 83 2.88 -26.63 -13.67
C TRP A 83 3.35 -25.30 -13.09
N ARG A 84 2.51 -24.62 -12.30
CA ARG A 84 2.89 -23.40 -11.56
C ARG A 84 3.94 -23.70 -10.49
N MET A 85 3.78 -24.78 -9.73
CA MET A 85 4.78 -25.24 -8.75
C MET A 85 6.13 -25.52 -9.42
N ARG A 86 6.12 -26.19 -10.58
CA ARG A 86 7.33 -26.43 -11.36
C ARG A 86 7.98 -25.13 -11.85
N LYS A 87 7.19 -24.20 -12.38
CA LYS A 87 7.69 -22.86 -12.77
C LYS A 87 8.29 -22.13 -11.58
N PHE A 88 7.60 -22.12 -10.46
CA PHE A 88 8.05 -21.53 -9.21
C PHE A 88 9.37 -22.14 -8.73
N ALA A 89 9.48 -23.46 -8.71
CA ALA A 89 10.71 -24.15 -8.33
C ALA A 89 11.88 -23.79 -9.26
N ARG A 90 11.65 -23.68 -10.57
CA ARG A 90 12.68 -23.29 -11.54
C ARG A 90 13.27 -21.90 -11.26
N GLU A 91 12.44 -20.94 -10.83
CA GLU A 91 12.89 -19.59 -10.50
C GLU A 91 13.80 -19.56 -9.26
N TYR A 92 13.57 -20.49 -8.32
CA TYR A 92 14.30 -20.56 -7.05
C TYR A 92 15.21 -21.78 -6.93
N ILE A 93 15.47 -22.52 -8.03
CA ILE A 93 16.25 -23.77 -8.02
C ILE A 93 17.69 -23.60 -7.51
N LYS A 94 18.24 -22.39 -7.66
CA LYS A 94 19.61 -22.06 -7.19
C LYS A 94 19.74 -22.09 -5.67
N PHE A 95 18.63 -22.02 -4.94
CA PHE A 95 18.62 -22.03 -3.49
C PHE A 95 18.41 -23.46 -2.98
N ILE A 96 19.15 -23.84 -1.94
CA ILE A 96 18.97 -25.13 -1.25
C ILE A 96 17.59 -25.15 -0.62
N ASP A 97 17.28 -24.09 0.14
CA ASP A 97 15.98 -23.83 0.74
C ASP A 97 15.35 -22.57 0.12
N LEU A 98 14.03 -22.51 0.12
CA LEU A 98 13.31 -21.37 -0.41
C LEU A 98 13.61 -20.11 0.44
N PRO A 99 13.94 -18.95 -0.19
CA PRO A 99 14.16 -17.72 0.57
C PRO A 99 12.97 -17.36 1.48
N GLN A 100 13.24 -17.00 2.73
CA GLN A 100 12.22 -16.76 3.74
C GLN A 100 11.14 -15.77 3.29
N PRO A 101 11.44 -14.60 2.70
CA PRO A 101 10.40 -13.65 2.26
C PRO A 101 9.44 -14.25 1.23
N VAL A 102 9.93 -15.12 0.35
CA VAL A 102 9.10 -15.81 -0.67
C VAL A 102 8.10 -16.75 0.01
N ALA A 103 8.51 -17.42 1.10
CA ALA A 103 7.65 -18.31 1.86
C ALA A 103 6.64 -17.57 2.76
N GLU A 104 6.85 -16.29 3.03
CA GLU A 104 5.97 -15.47 3.88
C GLU A 104 4.72 -14.95 3.15
N ILE A 105 4.80 -14.75 1.83
CA ILE A 105 3.65 -14.29 1.05
C ILE A 105 2.78 -15.47 0.56
N PRO A 106 1.45 -15.29 0.40
CA PRO A 106 0.56 -16.35 -0.04
C PRO A 106 0.89 -16.87 -1.45
N TRP A 107 0.51 -18.14 -1.73
CA TRP A 107 0.74 -18.76 -3.03
C TRP A 107 0.28 -17.93 -4.23
N GLY A 108 -0.95 -17.36 -4.13
CA GLY A 108 -1.50 -16.51 -5.19
C GLY A 108 -0.67 -15.27 -5.51
N HIS A 109 0.03 -14.71 -4.50
CA HIS A 109 0.95 -13.57 -4.69
C HIS A 109 2.23 -14.02 -5.39
N ASN A 110 2.83 -15.13 -4.94
CA ASN A 110 4.00 -15.70 -5.58
C ASN A 110 3.77 -15.97 -7.07
N ILE A 111 2.60 -16.53 -7.42
CA ILE A 111 2.26 -16.81 -8.82
C ILE A 111 2.13 -15.53 -9.64
N VAL A 112 1.48 -14.49 -9.11
CA VAL A 112 1.37 -13.19 -9.79
C VAL A 112 2.77 -12.62 -10.07
N ILE A 113 3.65 -12.62 -9.08
CA ILE A 113 5.00 -12.08 -9.19
C ILE A 113 5.80 -12.83 -10.28
N ILE A 114 5.83 -14.16 -10.26
CA ILE A 114 6.62 -14.93 -11.25
C ILE A 114 5.98 -14.97 -12.64
N GLU A 115 4.68 -14.72 -12.77
CA GLU A 115 4.00 -14.64 -14.07
C GLU A 115 4.18 -13.28 -14.74
N LYS A 116 4.17 -12.18 -13.95
CA LYS A 116 4.21 -10.81 -14.46
C LYS A 116 5.62 -10.18 -14.49
N ILE A 117 6.51 -10.58 -13.59
CA ILE A 117 7.81 -9.93 -13.39
C ILE A 117 8.95 -10.88 -13.80
N LYS A 118 9.90 -10.36 -14.59
CA LYS A 118 11.07 -11.13 -15.06
C LYS A 118 12.33 -10.83 -14.22
N SER A 119 12.52 -9.60 -13.81
CA SER A 119 13.68 -9.15 -13.04
C SER A 119 13.65 -9.70 -11.61
N THR A 120 14.78 -10.21 -11.13
CA THR A 120 14.93 -10.70 -9.75
C THR A 120 14.79 -9.56 -8.74
N ASP A 121 15.45 -8.43 -9.00
CA ASP A 121 15.44 -7.26 -8.11
C ASP A 121 14.03 -6.69 -7.96
N GLU A 122 13.29 -6.63 -9.08
CA GLU A 122 11.91 -6.19 -9.08
C GLU A 122 10.99 -7.16 -8.31
N ARG A 123 11.20 -8.49 -8.45
CA ARG A 123 10.48 -9.49 -7.66
C ARG A 123 10.72 -9.32 -6.17
N GLU A 124 11.98 -9.15 -5.75
CA GLU A 124 12.34 -8.92 -4.35
C GLU A 124 11.68 -7.65 -3.81
N PHE A 125 11.66 -6.57 -4.58
CA PHE A 125 10.97 -5.34 -4.24
C PHE A 125 9.48 -5.58 -3.96
N TYR A 126 8.76 -6.24 -4.87
CA TYR A 126 7.32 -6.48 -4.69
C TYR A 126 7.02 -7.49 -3.57
N ILE A 127 7.87 -8.49 -3.35
CA ILE A 127 7.76 -9.40 -2.20
C ILE A 127 7.89 -8.61 -0.90
N LYS A 128 8.93 -7.80 -0.76
CA LYS A 128 9.18 -6.96 0.40
C LYS A 128 8.01 -5.99 0.64
N LYS A 129 7.56 -5.28 -0.40
CA LYS A 129 6.41 -4.36 -0.31
C LYS A 129 5.10 -5.07 0.04
N THR A 130 4.89 -6.29 -0.42
CA THR A 130 3.73 -7.10 -0.07
C THR A 130 3.74 -7.45 1.42
N ILE A 131 4.88 -7.83 1.99
CA ILE A 131 5.04 -8.13 3.43
C ILE A 131 4.84 -6.86 4.25
N GLU A 132 5.56 -5.79 3.94
CA GLU A 132 5.51 -4.51 4.65
C GLU A 132 4.10 -3.93 4.71
N ASN A 133 3.39 -4.00 3.59
CA ASN A 133 2.09 -3.36 3.43
C ASN A 133 0.90 -4.31 3.60
N GLY A 134 1.12 -5.63 3.70
CA GLY A 134 0.06 -6.62 3.79
C GLY A 134 -0.89 -6.57 2.59
N TRP A 135 -0.36 -6.37 1.38
CA TRP A 135 -1.17 -6.23 0.19
C TRP A 135 -2.00 -7.48 -0.08
N SER A 136 -3.26 -7.27 -0.47
CA SER A 136 -4.04 -8.33 -1.08
C SER A 136 -3.52 -8.63 -2.49
N ARG A 137 -3.92 -9.76 -3.06
CA ARG A 137 -3.51 -10.13 -4.43
C ARG A 137 -3.90 -9.06 -5.46
N ASN A 138 -5.08 -8.46 -5.34
CA ASN A 138 -5.54 -7.42 -6.27
C ASN A 138 -4.73 -6.13 -6.13
N VAL A 139 -4.38 -5.75 -4.89
CA VAL A 139 -3.50 -4.61 -4.62
C VAL A 139 -2.12 -4.83 -5.23
N LEU A 140 -1.53 -6.03 -5.06
CA LEU A 140 -0.25 -6.37 -5.66
C LEU A 140 -0.31 -6.27 -7.20
N ILE A 141 -1.36 -6.80 -7.83
CA ILE A 141 -1.55 -6.70 -9.28
C ILE A 141 -1.59 -5.23 -9.72
N HIS A 142 -2.40 -4.41 -9.04
CA HIS A 142 -2.49 -2.98 -9.32
C HIS A 142 -1.12 -2.28 -9.20
N GLN A 143 -0.35 -2.55 -8.14
CA GLN A 143 0.96 -1.93 -7.94
C GLN A 143 2.00 -2.37 -8.99
N ILE A 144 1.91 -3.61 -9.50
CA ILE A 144 2.74 -4.08 -10.61
C ILE A 144 2.34 -3.40 -11.92
N GLU A 145 1.05 -3.33 -12.21
CA GLU A 145 0.52 -2.72 -13.44
C GLU A 145 0.74 -1.22 -13.51
N SER A 146 0.76 -0.53 -12.37
CA SER A 146 1.11 0.89 -12.26
C SER A 146 2.62 1.15 -12.13
N ASP A 147 3.45 0.13 -12.35
CA ASP A 147 4.92 0.20 -12.34
C ASP A 147 5.51 0.93 -11.12
N LEU A 148 5.05 0.54 -9.92
CA LEU A 148 5.53 1.12 -8.67
C LEU A 148 7.06 1.00 -8.51
N TYR A 149 7.67 -0.06 -9.05
CA TYR A 149 9.12 -0.29 -8.96
C TYR A 149 9.91 0.85 -9.63
N SER A 150 9.64 1.11 -10.92
CA SER A 150 10.33 2.19 -11.66
C SER A 150 10.00 3.56 -11.09
N ARG A 151 8.75 3.80 -10.68
CA ARG A 151 8.35 5.06 -10.03
C ARG A 151 9.13 5.30 -8.75
N THR A 152 9.31 4.28 -7.91
CA THR A 152 10.07 4.39 -6.66
C THR A 152 11.54 4.67 -6.90
N LEU A 153 12.16 4.01 -7.90
CA LEU A 153 13.55 4.27 -8.27
C LEU A 153 13.75 5.69 -8.80
N ASN A 154 12.80 6.20 -9.58
CA ASN A 154 12.85 7.57 -10.11
C ASN A 154 12.59 8.62 -9.03
N ALA A 155 11.69 8.35 -8.08
CA ALA A 155 11.39 9.23 -6.96
C ALA A 155 12.58 9.40 -6.00
N GLN A 156 13.36 8.34 -5.76
CA GLN A 156 14.59 8.43 -4.95
C GLN A 156 15.60 9.44 -5.52
N LYS A 157 15.51 9.75 -6.82
CA LYS A 157 16.34 10.79 -7.45
C LYS A 157 15.80 12.21 -7.29
N LYS A 158 14.49 12.39 -6.98
CA LYS A 158 13.79 13.69 -6.95
C LYS A 158 12.57 13.72 -6.02
N SER A 159 12.67 13.22 -4.79
CA SER A 159 11.57 13.43 -3.82
C SER A 159 11.56 14.88 -3.36
N VAL A 160 10.51 15.62 -3.72
CA VAL A 160 10.27 16.99 -3.25
C VAL A 160 9.04 16.96 -2.34
N ASN A 161 9.30 16.94 -1.07
CA ASN A 161 8.32 17.20 -0.03
C ASN A 161 8.88 18.22 0.95
N ASN A 162 8.01 19.02 1.54
CA ASN A 162 8.36 20.04 2.52
C ASN A 162 8.14 19.56 3.97
N PHE A 163 7.93 18.27 4.17
CA PHE A 163 7.60 17.71 5.49
C PHE A 163 8.63 18.09 6.56
N ARG A 164 9.94 18.06 6.19
CA ARG A 164 11.03 18.41 7.12
C ARG A 164 11.05 19.89 7.53
N SER A 165 10.52 20.78 6.70
CA SER A 165 10.47 22.21 6.98
C SER A 165 9.16 22.66 7.63
N THR A 166 8.08 21.87 7.51
CA THR A 166 6.74 22.28 7.93
C THR A 166 6.15 21.46 9.08
N LEU A 167 6.65 20.23 9.32
CA LEU A 167 6.16 19.34 10.37
C LEU A 167 7.21 19.19 11.49
N PRO A 168 6.77 18.92 12.74
CA PRO A 168 7.67 18.52 13.81
C PRO A 168 8.53 17.32 13.41
N GLU A 169 9.80 17.27 13.85
CA GLU A 169 10.81 16.31 13.38
C GLU A 169 10.29 14.85 13.36
N LYS A 170 9.73 14.37 14.47
CA LYS A 170 9.19 13.00 14.57
C LYS A 170 8.03 12.73 13.61
N GLN A 171 7.15 13.70 13.40
CA GLN A 171 6.03 13.60 12.48
C GLN A 171 6.51 13.67 11.03
N SER A 172 7.49 14.51 10.73
CA SER A 172 8.11 14.65 9.41
C SER A 172 8.74 13.33 8.95
N GLU A 173 9.57 12.70 9.78
CA GLU A 173 10.17 11.40 9.45
C GLU A 173 9.11 10.32 9.22
N LEU A 174 8.09 10.28 10.05
CA LEU A 174 7.00 9.33 9.93
C LEU A 174 6.16 9.61 8.68
N ALA A 175 5.87 10.86 8.35
CA ALA A 175 5.15 11.25 7.12
C ALA A 175 5.92 10.82 5.86
N VAL A 176 7.21 11.10 5.79
CA VAL A 176 8.08 10.64 4.68
C VAL A 176 8.06 9.12 4.53
N SER A 177 8.00 8.37 5.64
CA SER A 177 8.04 6.91 5.60
C SER A 177 6.69 6.26 5.23
N ILE A 178 5.58 6.92 5.50
CA ILE A 178 4.22 6.36 5.34
C ILE A 178 3.56 6.83 4.05
N MET A 179 3.72 8.09 3.69
CA MET A 179 3.12 8.64 2.48
C MET A 179 3.88 8.19 1.24
N LYS A 180 3.15 7.75 0.22
CA LYS A 180 3.73 7.42 -1.07
C LYS A 180 4.02 8.68 -1.86
N ASP A 181 5.19 8.72 -2.47
CA ASP A 181 5.58 9.72 -3.46
C ASP A 181 6.45 9.03 -4.52
N PRO A 182 6.11 9.08 -5.80
CA PRO A 182 4.94 9.73 -6.42
C PRO A 182 3.65 8.89 -6.35
N LEU A 183 2.50 9.55 -6.38
CA LEU A 183 1.18 8.94 -6.54
C LEU A 183 0.92 8.62 -8.01
N CYS A 184 0.25 7.50 -8.29
CA CYS A 184 -0.20 7.11 -9.62
C CYS A 184 -1.72 7.25 -9.72
N LEU A 185 -2.19 8.14 -10.58
CA LEU A 185 -3.63 8.37 -10.81
C LEU A 185 -4.12 7.79 -12.15
N GLU A 186 -3.28 7.04 -12.86
CA GLU A 186 -3.63 6.41 -14.15
C GLU A 186 -4.83 5.47 -14.05
N PHE A 187 -5.05 4.86 -12.89
CA PHE A 187 -6.21 4.00 -12.65
C PHE A 187 -7.56 4.73 -12.80
N LEU A 188 -7.57 6.05 -12.76
CA LEU A 188 -8.80 6.83 -12.95
C LEU A 188 -9.32 6.76 -14.39
N GLY A 189 -8.45 6.50 -15.37
CA GLY A 189 -8.80 6.38 -16.77
C GLY A 189 -9.42 7.66 -17.34
N VAL A 190 -9.07 8.82 -16.79
CA VAL A 190 -9.57 10.13 -17.22
C VAL A 190 -8.75 10.65 -18.39
N SER A 191 -9.43 11.17 -19.43
CA SER A 191 -8.80 11.75 -20.59
C SER A 191 -8.15 13.11 -20.27
N GLU A 192 -7.29 13.61 -21.17
CA GLU A 192 -6.54 14.83 -20.97
C GLU A 192 -7.41 16.10 -20.78
N ASP A 193 -8.66 16.10 -21.27
CA ASP A 193 -9.58 17.25 -21.26
C ASP A 193 -10.62 17.22 -20.12
N VAL A 194 -10.36 16.50 -19.05
CA VAL A 194 -11.32 16.33 -17.94
C VAL A 194 -11.38 17.57 -17.05
N LYS A 195 -12.59 17.98 -16.68
CA LYS A 195 -12.84 19.06 -15.71
C LYS A 195 -12.54 18.60 -14.28
N GLU A 196 -12.11 19.51 -13.41
CA GLU A 196 -11.76 19.25 -11.99
C GLU A 196 -12.87 18.48 -11.25
N ARG A 197 -14.16 18.83 -11.47
CA ARG A 197 -15.31 18.10 -10.89
C ARG A 197 -15.44 16.66 -11.38
N GLU A 198 -15.06 16.36 -12.61
CA GLU A 198 -15.11 15.01 -13.15
C GLU A 198 -13.97 14.16 -12.59
N LEU A 199 -12.78 14.75 -12.41
CA LEU A 199 -11.66 14.12 -11.71
C LEU A 199 -12.03 13.78 -10.28
N GLN A 200 -12.61 14.71 -9.53
CA GLN A 200 -13.08 14.49 -8.16
C GLN A 200 -14.11 13.37 -8.07
N ARG A 201 -15.13 13.35 -8.97
CA ARG A 201 -16.12 12.27 -9.03
C ARG A 201 -15.49 10.91 -9.34
N SER A 202 -14.53 10.87 -10.26
CA SER A 202 -13.80 9.66 -10.61
C SER A 202 -12.97 9.13 -9.44
N LEU A 203 -12.33 10.00 -8.66
CA LEU A 203 -11.63 9.64 -7.43
C LEU A 203 -12.57 9.05 -6.37
N ILE A 204 -13.73 9.66 -6.17
CA ILE A 204 -14.72 9.16 -5.21
C ILE A 204 -15.29 7.82 -5.67
N PHE A 205 -15.63 7.67 -6.94
CA PHE A 205 -16.13 6.42 -7.51
C PHE A 205 -15.11 5.27 -7.37
N ARG A 206 -13.81 5.58 -7.47
CA ARG A 206 -12.70 4.64 -7.27
C ARG A 206 -11.97 4.85 -5.95
N LEU A 207 -12.68 5.28 -4.93
CA LEU A 207 -12.10 5.62 -3.62
C LEU A 207 -11.22 4.50 -3.04
N ARG A 208 -11.62 3.22 -3.25
CA ARG A 208 -10.80 2.08 -2.81
C ARG A 208 -9.42 2.08 -3.46
N ASP A 209 -9.36 2.29 -4.78
CA ASP A 209 -8.10 2.27 -5.53
C ASP A 209 -7.25 3.49 -5.17
N PHE A 210 -7.89 4.63 -4.95
CA PHE A 210 -7.23 5.83 -4.45
C PHE A 210 -6.65 5.66 -3.04
N LEU A 211 -7.39 5.03 -2.11
CA LEU A 211 -6.87 4.69 -0.78
C LEU A 211 -5.69 3.72 -0.83
N ILE A 212 -5.70 2.78 -1.78
CA ILE A 212 -4.56 1.88 -2.02
C ILE A 212 -3.33 2.67 -2.48
N GLU A 213 -3.54 3.66 -3.34
CA GLU A 213 -2.47 4.50 -3.86
C GLU A 213 -1.92 5.45 -2.79
N LEU A 214 -2.76 6.05 -1.95
CA LEU A 214 -2.34 6.88 -0.81
C LEU A 214 -1.49 6.07 0.20
N GLY A 215 -1.83 4.81 0.42
CA GLY A 215 -1.12 3.94 1.37
C GLY A 215 -1.91 3.60 2.63
N LYS A 216 -1.19 3.11 3.67
CA LYS A 216 -1.82 2.66 4.92
C LYS A 216 -2.10 3.82 5.87
N GLY A 217 -3.24 3.74 6.55
CA GLY A 217 -3.59 4.63 7.65
C GLY A 217 -4.58 5.72 7.28
N PHE A 218 -4.92 5.88 6.00
CA PHE A 218 -5.90 6.86 5.57
C PHE A 218 -7.33 6.38 5.84
N ALA A 219 -8.11 7.19 6.53
CA ALA A 219 -9.53 7.05 6.73
C ALA A 219 -10.24 8.22 6.03
N PHE A 220 -11.17 7.93 5.13
CA PHE A 220 -11.93 8.93 4.40
C PHE A 220 -12.93 9.62 5.34
N VAL A 221 -12.87 10.96 5.42
CA VAL A 221 -13.76 11.79 6.22
C VAL A 221 -14.86 12.37 5.35
N GLY A 222 -14.52 12.92 4.17
CA GLY A 222 -15.52 13.48 3.26
C GLY A 222 -14.92 14.07 1.98
N ASN A 223 -15.81 14.35 1.04
CA ASN A 223 -15.52 15.11 -0.17
C ASN A 223 -16.37 16.39 -0.17
N GLU A 224 -15.91 17.42 -0.88
CA GLU A 224 -16.54 18.76 -0.83
C GLU A 224 -16.85 19.15 0.63
N TYR A 225 -15.87 18.89 1.51
CA TYR A 225 -16.06 19.04 2.94
C TYR A 225 -16.18 20.54 3.29
N ARG A 226 -17.35 20.90 3.81
CA ARG A 226 -17.66 22.29 4.14
C ARG A 226 -16.96 22.74 5.42
N LEU A 227 -16.22 23.83 5.32
CA LEU A 227 -15.70 24.60 6.45
C LEU A 227 -16.38 25.97 6.48
N SER A 228 -16.86 26.38 7.64
CA SER A 228 -17.46 27.69 7.84
C SER A 228 -16.47 28.56 8.62
N VAL A 229 -15.89 29.57 7.97
CA VAL A 229 -14.88 30.45 8.56
C VAL A 229 -15.32 31.90 8.39
N GLY A 230 -15.46 32.63 9.49
CA GLY A 230 -15.85 34.04 9.44
C GLY A 230 -17.25 34.31 8.85
N GLY A 231 -18.11 33.30 8.80
CA GLY A 231 -19.45 33.37 8.19
C GLY A 231 -19.48 33.05 6.69
N GLU A 232 -18.35 32.72 6.07
CA GLU A 232 -18.25 32.25 4.71
C GLU A 232 -17.99 30.74 4.65
N ASP A 233 -18.50 30.08 3.59
CA ASP A 233 -18.36 28.66 3.39
C ASP A 233 -17.25 28.36 2.39
N PHE A 234 -16.35 27.47 2.79
CA PHE A 234 -15.25 26.96 1.98
C PHE A 234 -15.38 25.45 1.83
N PHE A 235 -14.90 24.90 0.72
CA PHE A 235 -15.04 23.48 0.43
C PHE A 235 -13.69 22.88 0.11
N ILE A 236 -13.31 21.85 0.89
CA ILE A 236 -12.13 21.01 0.68
C ILE A 236 -12.51 19.90 -0.29
N ASP A 237 -11.72 19.68 -1.34
CA ASP A 237 -12.02 18.64 -2.33
C ASP A 237 -12.12 17.25 -1.69
N LEU A 238 -11.10 16.82 -0.94
CA LEU A 238 -11.11 15.57 -0.18
C LEU A 238 -10.46 15.77 1.20
N LEU A 239 -11.13 15.28 2.23
CA LEU A 239 -10.63 15.28 3.60
C LEU A 239 -10.45 13.84 4.09
N PHE A 240 -9.28 13.54 4.64
CA PHE A 240 -8.93 12.28 5.29
C PHE A 240 -8.44 12.52 6.71
N TYR A 241 -8.47 11.46 7.52
CA TYR A 241 -7.75 11.38 8.79
C TYR A 241 -6.72 10.26 8.72
N HIS A 242 -5.49 10.52 9.13
CA HIS A 242 -4.43 9.52 9.11
C HIS A 242 -4.22 8.91 10.48
N THR A 243 -4.68 7.67 10.66
CA THR A 243 -4.77 6.97 11.96
C THR A 243 -3.44 6.69 12.66
N LYS A 244 -2.31 6.71 11.94
CA LYS A 244 -0.97 6.51 12.53
C LYS A 244 -0.23 7.81 12.81
N LEU A 245 -0.49 8.82 11.99
CA LEU A 245 0.06 10.16 12.17
C LEU A 245 -0.78 10.96 13.15
N HIS A 246 -2.00 10.51 13.44
CA HIS A 246 -2.98 11.25 14.26
C HIS A 246 -3.13 12.69 13.78
N CYS A 247 -3.50 12.86 12.50
CA CYS A 247 -3.71 14.17 11.90
C CYS A 247 -4.72 14.10 10.76
N TYR A 248 -5.33 15.23 10.46
CA TYR A 248 -6.09 15.38 9.22
C TYR A 248 -5.17 15.49 8.02
N VAL A 249 -5.68 15.07 6.85
CA VAL A 249 -5.00 15.21 5.57
C VAL A 249 -5.97 15.85 4.59
N VAL A 250 -5.66 17.08 4.17
CA VAL A 250 -6.39 17.85 3.18
C VAL A 250 -5.81 17.56 1.81
N ILE A 251 -6.64 17.17 0.85
CA ILE A 251 -6.22 16.95 -0.54
C ILE A 251 -6.97 17.93 -1.43
N GLU A 252 -6.22 18.76 -2.14
CA GLU A 252 -6.69 19.63 -3.20
C GLU A 252 -6.32 19.07 -4.57
N LEU A 253 -7.27 19.09 -5.50
CA LEU A 253 -7.13 18.57 -6.85
C LEU A 253 -7.03 19.72 -7.85
N LYS A 254 -6.06 19.65 -8.75
CA LYS A 254 -5.89 20.61 -9.83
C LYS A 254 -5.62 19.89 -11.15
N ILE A 255 -6.34 20.27 -12.19
CA ILE A 255 -6.21 19.68 -13.54
C ILE A 255 -5.08 20.27 -14.37
N ASP A 256 -4.53 21.38 -13.95
CA ASP A 256 -3.42 22.07 -14.59
C ASP A 256 -2.10 21.87 -13.84
N SER A 257 -1.03 22.47 -14.36
CA SER A 257 0.27 22.47 -13.72
C SER A 257 0.24 23.27 -12.42
N PHE A 258 1.19 22.96 -11.51
CA PHE A 258 1.33 23.65 -10.24
C PHE A 258 1.41 25.19 -10.41
N LYS A 259 0.65 25.90 -9.57
CA LYS A 259 0.70 27.36 -9.42
C LYS A 259 0.84 27.75 -7.95
N PRO A 260 1.62 28.79 -7.62
CA PRO A 260 1.83 29.22 -6.23
C PRO A 260 0.53 29.56 -5.47
N GLU A 261 -0.51 30.04 -6.18
CA GLU A 261 -1.80 30.37 -5.59
C GLU A 261 -2.50 29.14 -4.97
N TYR A 262 -2.25 27.95 -5.52
CA TYR A 262 -2.82 26.71 -4.99
C TYR A 262 -2.26 26.35 -3.61
N ALA A 263 -0.96 26.63 -3.40
CA ALA A 263 -0.34 26.48 -2.11
C ALA A 263 -0.91 27.44 -1.07
N GLY A 264 -1.22 28.68 -1.46
CA GLY A 264 -1.90 29.66 -0.59
C GLY A 264 -3.28 29.20 -0.17
N LYS A 265 -4.09 28.67 -1.10
CA LYS A 265 -5.42 28.11 -0.81
C LYS A 265 -5.32 26.91 0.11
N LEU A 266 -4.39 25.98 -0.16
CA LEU A 266 -4.18 24.79 0.65
C LEU A 266 -3.79 25.17 2.08
N ASN A 267 -2.89 26.13 2.29
CA ASN A 267 -2.51 26.62 3.61
C ASN A 267 -3.66 27.19 4.40
N PHE A 268 -4.52 27.97 3.76
CA PHE A 268 -5.73 28.44 4.41
C PHE A 268 -6.56 27.26 4.93
N TYR A 269 -6.72 26.21 4.13
CA TYR A 269 -7.45 25.02 4.56
C TYR A 269 -6.77 24.30 5.70
N LEU A 270 -5.42 24.17 5.69
CA LEU A 270 -4.70 23.52 6.79
C LEU A 270 -4.94 24.27 8.10
N SER A 271 -4.81 25.59 8.08
CA SER A 271 -5.06 26.42 9.26
C SER A 271 -6.50 26.32 9.74
N ALA A 272 -7.48 26.33 8.83
CA ALA A 272 -8.89 26.22 9.17
C ALA A 272 -9.26 24.83 9.72
N VAL A 273 -8.68 23.76 9.21
CA VAL A 273 -8.87 22.40 9.74
C VAL A 273 -8.23 22.25 11.11
N ASP A 274 -7.04 22.81 11.31
CA ASP A 274 -6.38 22.80 12.63
C ASP A 274 -7.17 23.57 13.68
N ASP A 275 -7.82 24.67 13.29
CA ASP A 275 -8.62 25.47 14.21
C ASP A 275 -10.00 24.87 14.51
N LEU A 276 -10.66 24.27 13.50
CA LEU A 276 -12.06 23.84 13.60
C LEU A 276 -12.26 22.35 13.90
N LEU A 277 -11.34 21.49 13.47
CA LEU A 277 -11.53 20.04 13.50
C LEU A 277 -10.51 19.30 14.35
N ARG A 278 -9.31 19.84 14.51
CA ARG A 278 -8.24 19.20 15.25
C ARG A 278 -8.56 19.09 16.74
N ASP A 279 -8.38 17.91 17.31
CA ASP A 279 -8.56 17.67 18.75
C ASP A 279 -7.22 17.77 19.49
N LEU A 280 -7.00 18.88 20.18
CA LEU A 280 -5.79 19.09 20.99
C LEU A 280 -5.99 18.48 22.40
N PRO A 281 -4.99 17.74 22.94
CA PRO A 281 -3.62 17.51 22.43
C PRO A 281 -3.45 16.21 21.63
N ALA A 282 -4.54 15.52 21.24
CA ALA A 282 -4.51 14.19 20.65
C ALA A 282 -3.96 14.19 19.20
N ASP A 283 -4.27 15.24 18.44
CA ASP A 283 -3.92 15.32 17.02
C ASP A 283 -2.68 16.17 16.76
N ASN A 284 -1.88 15.71 15.83
CA ASN A 284 -0.77 16.46 15.23
C ASN A 284 -1.27 17.48 14.18
N PRO A 285 -0.44 18.44 13.76
CA PRO A 285 -0.79 19.39 12.71
C PRO A 285 -1.27 18.73 11.41
N THR A 286 -2.26 19.33 10.77
CA THR A 286 -2.84 18.87 9.51
C THR A 286 -1.82 18.88 8.38
N ILE A 287 -1.87 17.87 7.51
CA ILE A 287 -1.01 17.73 6.34
C ILE A 287 -1.80 18.06 5.08
N GLY A 288 -1.19 18.81 4.15
CA GLY A 288 -1.75 19.14 2.86
C GLY A 288 -1.11 18.35 1.72
N LEU A 289 -1.94 17.84 0.82
CA LEU A 289 -1.52 17.24 -0.45
C LEU A 289 -2.15 18.02 -1.60
N LEU A 290 -1.32 18.55 -2.49
CA LEU A 290 -1.75 19.19 -3.73
C LEU A 290 -1.48 18.23 -4.88
N LEU A 291 -2.54 17.74 -5.53
CA LEU A 291 -2.45 16.85 -6.70
C LEU A 291 -2.69 17.65 -7.96
N CYS A 292 -1.63 17.85 -8.75
CA CYS A 292 -1.67 18.53 -10.04
C CYS A 292 -1.43 17.53 -11.18
N LYS A 293 -2.00 17.79 -12.36
CA LYS A 293 -1.81 16.97 -13.56
C LYS A 293 -0.35 16.96 -14.00
N GLU A 294 0.27 18.13 -14.03
CA GLU A 294 1.66 18.30 -14.41
C GLU A 294 2.42 19.05 -13.32
N ARG A 295 3.68 18.69 -13.15
CA ARG A 295 4.58 19.33 -12.21
C ARG A 295 5.56 20.22 -12.95
N ASN A 296 5.62 21.49 -12.55
CA ASN A 296 6.72 22.35 -12.92
C ASN A 296 7.75 22.36 -11.78
N ASP A 297 8.78 21.52 -11.89
CA ASP A 297 9.80 21.32 -10.86
C ASP A 297 10.48 22.65 -10.46
N ILE A 298 10.69 23.57 -11.41
CA ILE A 298 11.34 24.85 -11.16
C ILE A 298 10.47 25.73 -10.24
N VAL A 299 9.16 25.79 -10.50
CA VAL A 299 8.24 26.65 -9.71
C VAL A 299 7.93 26.00 -8.35
N ALA A 300 7.90 24.66 -8.27
CA ALA A 300 7.62 23.95 -7.03
C ALA A 300 8.79 23.96 -6.03
N GLU A 301 10.02 24.21 -6.48
CA GLU A 301 11.21 24.33 -5.63
C GLU A 301 11.33 25.69 -4.93
N TYR A 302 10.64 26.73 -5.42
CA TYR A 302 10.57 28.00 -4.70
C TYR A 302 9.61 27.85 -3.51
N PRO A 303 10.05 28.19 -2.26
CA PRO A 303 9.16 28.08 -1.11
C PRO A 303 7.96 29.00 -1.31
N ALA A 304 6.78 28.43 -1.38
CA ALA A 304 5.51 29.15 -1.43
C ALA A 304 5.18 29.85 -0.09
N PHE A 305 6.10 29.76 0.89
CA PHE A 305 5.92 30.26 2.24
C PHE A 305 7.11 31.12 2.65
N PRO A 306 6.89 32.36 3.09
CA PRO A 306 7.90 33.07 3.86
C PRO A 306 8.15 32.28 5.14
N GLU A 307 9.42 32.05 5.48
CA GLU A 307 9.79 31.70 6.83
C GLU A 307 9.07 32.66 7.76
N THR A 308 8.21 32.11 8.65
CA THR A 308 7.58 32.93 9.68
C THR A 308 8.70 33.55 10.51
N HIS A 309 9.01 34.82 10.20
CA HIS A 309 9.75 35.64 11.14
C HIS A 309 8.95 35.65 12.44
N ASN A 310 9.49 35.05 13.49
CA ASN A 310 9.02 35.27 14.84
C ASN A 310 8.95 36.77 15.06
N PRO A 311 7.78 37.34 15.41
CA PRO A 311 7.77 38.70 15.93
C PRO A 311 8.47 38.67 17.30
N LEU A 312 9.37 39.58 17.49
CA LEU A 312 10.05 39.94 18.74
C LEU A 312 9.05 40.20 19.90
#